data_9f680a91a0bf475f5aae2d653b448b3d
#
_entry.id   9f680a91a0bf475f5aae2d653b448b3d
#
_cell.length_a   1.000
_cell.length_b   1.000
_cell.length_c   1.000
_cell.angle_alpha   90.00
_cell.angle_beta   90.00
_cell.angle_gamma   90.00
#
_symmetry.space_group_name_H-M   'P 1'
#
loop_
_entity.id
_entity.type
_entity.pdbx_description
1 polymer ?
#
loop_
_entity_poly.entity_id
_entity_poly.type
_entity_poly.pdbx_seq_one_letter_code
_entity_poly.pdbx_strand_id
1 'polypeptide(L)'
;DAIGLSMGLAMGLAFALIAVWWVLLSLPLLKSYRQNHYVESCEKPIRSSFGRLASVLKELQQQKKVLFFLLAFFCFIDGVYTVIDMATAYGTALGLDTTGLLLALLVTQIVAFPAALFFGRLSRRFSSAKLMLVCIAAYFCISLYAIGMVHQYQFWILAVCVGIFQGAIQSLSRSYYAKIIPPNRSGEYFGLYDICGKGASFLGTMLVSLVSQLTGQINLGIGVLSIMFLAGFLLFWKTEKIS
;
A
#
# COMPACT_ATOMS: atom_id res chain seq x y z
N ASP A 1 -0.79 32.88 2.11
CA ASP A 1 -1.31 34.25 2.01
C ASP A 1 -1.36 34.84 0.58
N ALA A 2 -0.95 34.09 -0.44
CA ALA A 2 -0.96 34.59 -1.84
C ALA A 2 -2.37 34.85 -2.42
N ILE A 3 -3.45 34.32 -1.77
CA ILE A 3 -4.83 34.44 -2.25
C ILE A 3 -5.75 35.11 -1.20
N GLY A 4 -5.21 35.62 -0.08
CA GLY A 4 -5.99 36.32 0.98
C GLY A 4 -7.03 35.43 1.71
N LEU A 5 -6.96 34.10 1.56
CA LEU A 5 -7.85 33.13 2.21
C LEU A 5 -7.28 32.75 3.58
N SER A 6 -8.14 32.77 4.61
CA SER A 6 -7.74 32.18 5.89
C SER A 6 -7.46 30.68 5.73
N MET A 7 -6.49 30.15 6.50
CA MET A 7 -6.11 28.73 6.46
C MET A 7 -7.34 27.79 6.61
N GLY A 8 -8.28 28.14 7.51
CA GLY A 8 -9.50 27.35 7.70
C GLY A 8 -10.41 27.33 6.49
N LEU A 9 -10.54 28.44 5.79
CA LEU A 9 -11.36 28.54 4.59
C LEU A 9 -10.72 27.80 3.41
N ALA A 10 -9.39 27.87 3.27
CA ALA A 10 -8.65 27.12 2.27
C ALA A 10 -8.80 25.59 2.48
N MET A 11 -8.68 25.11 3.72
CA MET A 11 -8.90 23.70 4.06
C MET A 11 -10.35 23.26 3.80
N GLY A 12 -11.34 24.08 4.19
CA GLY A 12 -12.76 23.82 3.92
C GLY A 12 -13.06 23.68 2.43
N LEU A 13 -12.50 24.56 1.60
CA LEU A 13 -12.64 24.51 0.14
C LEU A 13 -11.98 23.26 -0.44
N ALA A 14 -10.80 22.86 0.06
CA ALA A 14 -10.12 21.65 -0.37
C ALA A 14 -10.98 20.38 -0.07
N PHE A 15 -11.52 20.28 1.14
CA PHE A 15 -12.42 19.17 1.49
C PHE A 15 -13.71 19.15 0.67
N ALA A 16 -14.31 20.31 0.44
CA ALA A 16 -15.50 20.42 -0.41
C ALA A 16 -15.21 19.97 -1.85
N LEU A 17 -14.08 20.38 -2.42
CA LEU A 17 -13.66 19.99 -3.75
C LEU A 17 -13.42 18.48 -3.85
N ILE A 18 -12.77 17.88 -2.85
CA ILE A 18 -12.57 16.42 -2.77
C ILE A 18 -13.93 15.70 -2.68
N ALA A 19 -14.88 16.18 -1.86
CA ALA A 19 -16.20 15.57 -1.73
C ALA A 19 -16.97 15.61 -3.06
N VAL A 20 -16.99 16.75 -3.75
CA VAL A 20 -17.63 16.90 -5.08
C VAL A 20 -16.97 15.97 -6.10
N TRP A 21 -15.64 15.91 -6.13
CA TRP A 21 -14.88 15.01 -6.99
C TRP A 21 -15.27 13.54 -6.77
N TRP A 22 -15.34 13.10 -5.51
CA TRP A 22 -15.76 11.74 -5.17
C TRP A 22 -17.17 11.42 -5.64
N VAL A 23 -18.12 12.32 -5.40
CA VAL A 23 -19.51 12.13 -5.85
C VAL A 23 -19.57 12.02 -7.37
N LEU A 24 -18.95 12.95 -8.09
CA LEU A 24 -19.00 12.96 -9.57
C LEU A 24 -18.41 11.67 -10.17
N LEU A 25 -17.28 11.18 -9.64
CA LEU A 25 -16.67 9.95 -10.14
C LEU A 25 -17.41 8.68 -9.71
N SER A 26 -18.20 8.73 -8.64
CA SER A 26 -19.02 7.59 -8.18
C SER A 26 -20.33 7.46 -8.97
N LEU A 27 -20.87 8.53 -9.55
CA LEU A 27 -22.13 8.50 -10.29
C LEU A 27 -22.16 7.49 -11.46
N PRO A 28 -21.13 7.38 -12.33
CA PRO A 28 -21.10 6.37 -13.39
C PRO A 28 -21.13 4.95 -12.83
N LEU A 29 -20.41 4.71 -11.73
CA LEU A 29 -20.39 3.41 -11.07
C LEU A 29 -21.77 3.04 -10.53
N LEU A 30 -22.44 3.95 -9.82
CA LEU A 30 -23.78 3.72 -9.28
C LEU A 30 -24.83 3.45 -10.37
N LYS A 31 -24.68 4.07 -11.55
CA LYS A 31 -25.62 3.87 -12.67
C LYS A 31 -25.38 2.58 -13.43
N SER A 32 -24.15 2.12 -13.56
CA SER A 32 -23.78 0.98 -14.40
C SER A 32 -23.47 -0.31 -13.63
N TYR A 33 -23.33 -0.22 -12.31
CA TYR A 33 -23.00 -1.39 -11.48
C TYR A 33 -24.19 -2.37 -11.41
N ARG A 34 -23.94 -3.62 -11.79
CA ARG A 34 -24.85 -4.76 -11.59
C ARG A 34 -24.14 -5.81 -10.73
N GLN A 35 -24.71 -6.10 -9.59
CA GLN A 35 -24.19 -7.14 -8.71
C GLN A 35 -24.61 -8.52 -9.23
N ASN A 36 -23.66 -9.29 -9.77
CA ASN A 36 -23.91 -10.62 -10.31
C ASN A 36 -23.87 -11.74 -9.24
N HIS A 37 -23.13 -11.49 -8.17
CA HIS A 37 -22.98 -12.43 -7.05
C HIS A 37 -23.42 -11.73 -5.77
N TYR A 38 -24.46 -12.20 -5.14
CA TYR A 38 -24.95 -11.69 -3.88
C TYR A 38 -25.20 -12.85 -2.90
N VAL A 39 -25.11 -12.54 -1.63
CA VAL A 39 -25.43 -13.49 -0.55
C VAL A 39 -26.82 -13.15 -0.06
N GLU A 40 -27.68 -14.16 0.11
CA GLU A 40 -29.02 -13.96 0.66
C GLU A 40 -28.94 -13.30 2.04
N SER A 41 -29.90 -12.40 2.30
CA SER A 41 -29.96 -11.65 3.56
C SER A 41 -30.15 -12.59 4.75
N CYS A 42 -29.27 -12.48 5.75
CA CYS A 42 -29.38 -13.23 7.00
C CYS A 42 -30.00 -12.34 8.09
N GLU A 43 -30.81 -12.96 8.98
CA GLU A 43 -31.43 -12.25 10.12
C GLU A 43 -30.41 -11.58 11.07
N LYS A 44 -29.16 -12.06 11.12
CA LYS A 44 -28.07 -11.52 11.95
C LYS A 44 -26.81 -11.25 11.11
N PRO A 45 -26.78 -10.16 10.32
CA PRO A 45 -25.75 -9.93 9.32
C PRO A 45 -24.34 -9.79 9.93
N ILE A 46 -24.20 -9.11 11.07
CA ILE A 46 -22.90 -8.88 11.73
C ILE A 46 -22.31 -10.20 12.24
N ARG A 47 -23.07 -10.99 12.99
CA ARG A 47 -22.59 -12.27 13.55
C ARG A 47 -22.26 -13.28 12.46
N SER A 48 -23.06 -13.34 11.40
CA SER A 48 -22.81 -14.22 10.25
C SER A 48 -21.55 -13.80 9.48
N SER A 49 -21.27 -12.48 9.36
CA SER A 49 -20.06 -11.97 8.70
C SER A 49 -18.79 -12.37 9.46
N PHE A 50 -18.77 -12.21 10.80
CA PHE A 50 -17.66 -12.70 11.61
C PHE A 50 -17.49 -14.21 11.54
N GLY A 51 -18.58 -14.97 11.54
CA GLY A 51 -18.54 -16.42 11.37
C GLY A 51 -17.96 -16.86 10.02
N ARG A 52 -18.32 -16.16 8.93
CA ARG A 52 -17.75 -16.40 7.60
C ARG A 52 -16.26 -16.06 7.53
N LEU A 53 -15.86 -14.93 8.13
CA LEU A 53 -14.45 -14.56 8.19
C LEU A 53 -13.62 -15.60 8.98
N ALA A 54 -14.14 -16.09 10.09
CA ALA A 54 -13.52 -17.15 10.88
C ALA A 54 -13.40 -18.46 10.07
N SER A 55 -14.42 -18.81 9.26
CA SER A 55 -14.37 -19.99 8.39
C SER A 55 -13.29 -19.83 7.31
N VAL A 56 -13.14 -18.64 6.71
CA VAL A 56 -12.07 -18.36 5.73
C VAL A 56 -10.70 -18.50 6.38
N LEU A 57 -10.50 -17.96 7.59
CA LEU A 57 -9.24 -18.11 8.32
C LEU A 57 -8.88 -19.57 8.57
N LYS A 58 -9.86 -20.40 8.88
CA LYS A 58 -9.65 -21.86 9.07
C LYS A 58 -9.32 -22.56 7.74
N GLU A 59 -10.00 -22.20 6.65
CA GLU A 59 -9.74 -22.73 5.31
C GLU A 59 -8.39 -22.30 4.73
N LEU A 60 -7.90 -21.11 5.09
CA LEU A 60 -6.58 -20.62 4.67
C LEU A 60 -5.44 -21.59 5.04
N GLN A 61 -5.57 -22.32 6.14
CA GLN A 61 -4.57 -23.31 6.54
C GLN A 61 -4.45 -24.44 5.50
N GLN A 62 -5.53 -24.72 4.78
CA GLN A 62 -5.55 -25.71 3.70
C GLN A 62 -5.11 -25.10 2.34
N GLN A 63 -5.33 -23.79 2.15
CA GLN A 63 -4.96 -23.06 0.94
C GLN A 63 -3.58 -22.39 1.10
N LYS A 64 -2.53 -23.19 1.12
CA LYS A 64 -1.15 -22.73 1.38
C LYS A 64 -0.73 -21.55 0.50
N LYS A 65 -1.12 -21.55 -0.78
CA LYS A 65 -0.76 -20.47 -1.72
C LYS A 65 -1.34 -19.12 -1.29
N VAL A 66 -2.62 -19.09 -0.89
CA VAL A 66 -3.29 -17.88 -0.42
C VAL A 66 -2.72 -17.41 0.91
N LEU A 67 -2.47 -18.37 1.84
CA LEU A 67 -1.87 -18.06 3.14
C LEU A 67 -0.47 -17.43 3.00
N PHE A 68 0.43 -18.05 2.22
CA PHE A 68 1.77 -17.53 2.01
C PHE A 68 1.75 -16.19 1.28
N PHE A 69 0.80 -15.99 0.36
CA PHE A 69 0.61 -14.70 -0.28
C PHE A 69 0.21 -13.62 0.73
N LEU A 70 -0.78 -13.89 1.61
CA LEU A 70 -1.23 -12.91 2.61
C LEU A 70 -0.12 -12.56 3.62
N LEU A 71 0.71 -13.54 4.01
CA LEU A 71 1.88 -13.29 4.86
C LEU A 71 2.93 -12.43 4.14
N ALA A 72 3.21 -12.73 2.87
CA ALA A 72 4.10 -11.91 2.05
C ALA A 72 3.55 -10.49 1.87
N PHE A 73 2.25 -10.41 1.54
CA PHE A 73 1.54 -9.14 1.38
C PHE A 73 1.61 -8.30 2.65
N PHE A 74 1.34 -8.89 3.80
CA PHE A 74 1.44 -8.21 5.08
C PHE A 74 2.83 -7.61 5.29
N CYS A 75 3.91 -8.37 5.04
CA CYS A 75 5.27 -7.89 5.21
C CYS A 75 5.63 -6.75 4.25
N PHE A 76 5.37 -6.90 2.94
CA PHE A 76 5.83 -5.87 1.99
C PHE A 76 4.90 -4.65 1.95
N ILE A 77 3.57 -4.82 2.16
CA ILE A 77 2.65 -3.68 2.14
C ILE A 77 2.80 -2.80 3.39
N ASP A 78 3.14 -3.40 4.54
CA ASP A 78 3.51 -2.68 5.74
C ASP A 78 4.71 -1.76 5.49
N GLY A 79 5.77 -2.28 4.87
CA GLY A 79 6.90 -1.46 4.45
C GLY A 79 6.50 -0.34 3.50
N VAL A 80 5.65 -0.61 2.51
CA VAL A 80 5.18 0.41 1.54
C VAL A 80 4.40 1.52 2.24
N TYR A 81 3.43 1.19 3.08
CA TYR A 81 2.64 2.19 3.81
C TYR A 81 3.50 2.97 4.79
N THR A 82 4.40 2.30 5.52
CA THR A 82 5.31 2.98 6.44
C THR A 82 6.23 3.97 5.72
N VAL A 83 6.76 3.63 4.54
CA VAL A 83 7.55 4.57 3.72
C VAL A 83 6.74 5.82 3.37
N ILE A 84 5.46 5.65 3.00
CA ILE A 84 4.57 6.76 2.64
C ILE A 84 4.23 7.63 3.87
N ASP A 85 3.79 6.98 4.95
CA ASP A 85 3.28 7.64 6.15
C ASP A 85 4.40 8.36 6.92
N MET A 86 5.61 7.80 6.93
CA MET A 86 6.75 8.37 7.65
C MET A 86 7.68 9.24 6.80
N ALA A 87 7.41 9.40 5.51
CA ALA A 87 8.28 10.16 4.59
C ALA A 87 8.56 11.59 5.08
N THR A 88 7.51 12.33 5.47
CA THR A 88 7.66 13.70 5.99
C THR A 88 8.33 13.72 7.36
N ALA A 89 7.96 12.85 8.28
CA ALA A 89 8.58 12.74 9.61
C ALA A 89 10.07 12.42 9.49
N TYR A 90 10.43 11.53 8.57
CA TYR A 90 11.82 11.20 8.29
C TYR A 90 12.61 12.39 7.73
N GLY A 91 12.06 13.07 6.71
CA GLY A 91 12.70 14.25 6.12
C GLY A 91 12.86 15.42 7.10
N THR A 92 11.86 15.68 7.95
CA THR A 92 11.96 16.73 8.97
C THR A 92 12.97 16.36 10.08
N ALA A 93 13.06 15.09 10.46
CA ALA A 93 14.06 14.63 11.43
C ALA A 93 15.50 14.76 10.91
N LEU A 94 15.70 14.72 9.59
CA LEU A 94 16.98 14.99 8.93
C LEU A 94 17.24 16.51 8.73
N GLY A 95 16.34 17.38 9.18
CA GLY A 95 16.48 18.83 9.02
C GLY A 95 16.24 19.34 7.58
N LEU A 96 15.55 18.56 6.75
CA LEU A 96 15.23 18.97 5.38
C LEU A 96 14.12 20.03 5.34
N ASP A 97 14.14 20.88 4.32
CA ASP A 97 13.14 21.94 4.15
C ASP A 97 11.73 21.38 3.98
N THR A 98 10.79 21.85 4.81
CA THR A 98 9.41 21.35 4.83
C THR A 98 8.69 21.61 3.51
N THR A 99 8.91 22.75 2.86
CA THR A 99 8.29 23.06 1.57
C THR A 99 8.78 22.09 0.50
N GLY A 100 10.08 21.81 0.50
CA GLY A 100 10.69 20.81 -0.39
C GLY A 100 10.15 19.40 -0.15
N LEU A 101 9.87 19.02 1.10
CA LEU A 101 9.24 17.72 1.43
C LEU A 101 7.82 17.61 0.87
N LEU A 102 7.00 18.66 1.06
CA LEU A 102 5.62 18.68 0.54
C LEU A 102 5.57 18.62 -0.99
N LEU A 103 6.47 19.37 -1.65
CA LEU A 103 6.60 19.33 -3.11
C LEU A 103 7.06 17.95 -3.60
N ALA A 104 7.98 17.31 -2.91
CA ALA A 104 8.41 15.94 -3.25
C ALA A 104 7.28 14.91 -3.12
N LEU A 105 6.41 15.03 -2.10
CA LEU A 105 5.20 14.22 -1.99
C LEU A 105 4.24 14.46 -3.16
N LEU A 106 4.08 15.70 -3.60
CA LEU A 106 3.26 16.03 -4.77
C LEU A 106 3.84 15.38 -6.03
N VAL A 107 5.16 15.45 -6.23
CA VAL A 107 5.85 14.77 -7.34
C VAL A 107 5.65 13.26 -7.29
N THR A 108 5.69 12.65 -6.09
CA THR A 108 5.39 11.21 -5.93
C THR A 108 4.03 10.87 -6.52
N GLN A 109 2.99 11.65 -6.25
CA GLN A 109 1.63 11.39 -6.76
C GLN A 109 1.53 11.62 -8.29
N ILE A 110 2.19 12.67 -8.80
CA ILE A 110 2.24 12.96 -10.24
C ILE A 110 2.92 11.81 -11.00
N VAL A 111 4.00 11.26 -10.46
CA VAL A 111 4.75 10.14 -11.06
C VAL A 111 3.97 8.83 -10.92
N ALA A 112 3.28 8.62 -9.80
CA ALA A 112 2.54 7.38 -9.54
C ALA A 112 1.44 7.11 -10.55
N PHE A 113 0.76 8.14 -11.05
CA PHE A 113 -0.33 7.98 -12.01
C PHE A 113 0.13 7.38 -13.35
N PRO A 114 1.07 7.97 -14.11
CA PRO A 114 1.53 7.37 -15.36
C PRO A 114 2.26 6.04 -15.14
N ALA A 115 2.98 5.88 -14.04
CA ALA A 115 3.63 4.62 -13.67
C ALA A 115 2.61 3.49 -13.47
N ALA A 116 1.51 3.72 -12.76
CA ALA A 116 0.44 2.74 -12.58
C ALA A 116 -0.16 2.30 -13.93
N LEU A 117 -0.38 3.22 -14.86
CA LEU A 117 -0.84 2.90 -16.22
C LEU A 117 0.18 2.08 -17.01
N PHE A 118 1.46 2.43 -16.89
CA PHE A 118 2.55 1.69 -17.53
C PHE A 118 2.61 0.24 -17.01
N PHE A 119 2.64 0.03 -15.70
CA PHE A 119 2.64 -1.30 -15.10
C PHE A 119 1.34 -2.07 -15.39
N GLY A 120 0.19 -1.38 -15.46
CA GLY A 120 -1.06 -1.97 -15.91
C GLY A 120 -0.99 -2.52 -17.34
N ARG A 121 -0.34 -1.81 -18.27
CA ARG A 121 -0.08 -2.31 -19.62
C ARG A 121 0.95 -3.43 -19.64
N LEU A 122 2.00 -3.31 -18.84
CA LEU A 122 3.07 -4.29 -18.73
C LEU A 122 2.58 -5.63 -18.20
N SER A 123 1.60 -5.62 -17.27
CA SER A 123 0.98 -6.83 -16.72
C SER A 123 0.17 -7.65 -17.71
N ARG A 124 -0.12 -7.09 -18.91
CA ARG A 124 -0.70 -7.84 -20.03
C ARG A 124 0.34 -8.68 -20.79
N ARG A 125 1.62 -8.29 -20.74
CA ARG A 125 2.73 -8.99 -21.43
C ARG A 125 3.54 -9.88 -20.48
N PHE A 126 3.67 -9.48 -19.24
CA PHE A 126 4.47 -10.18 -18.23
C PHE A 126 3.58 -10.69 -17.10
N SER A 127 3.98 -11.78 -16.47
CA SER A 127 3.29 -12.31 -15.30
C SER A 127 3.22 -11.26 -14.18
N SER A 128 2.04 -11.06 -13.62
CA SER A 128 1.82 -10.16 -12.47
C SER A 128 2.75 -10.50 -11.30
N ALA A 129 3.08 -11.79 -11.12
CA ALA A 129 3.99 -12.26 -10.09
C ALA A 129 5.43 -11.74 -10.29
N LYS A 130 5.96 -11.83 -11.54
CA LYS A 130 7.31 -11.32 -11.84
C LYS A 130 7.39 -9.81 -11.62
N LEU A 131 6.38 -9.07 -12.07
CA LEU A 131 6.31 -7.62 -11.88
C LEU A 131 6.23 -7.25 -10.39
N MET A 132 5.50 -8.03 -9.61
CA MET A 132 5.42 -7.82 -8.16
C MET A 132 6.76 -8.06 -7.46
N LEU A 133 7.50 -9.11 -7.83
CA LEU A 133 8.86 -9.35 -7.32
C LEU A 133 9.80 -8.18 -7.64
N VAL A 134 9.71 -7.62 -8.86
CA VAL A 134 10.47 -6.43 -9.23
C VAL A 134 10.10 -5.23 -8.36
N CYS A 135 8.81 -5.00 -8.10
CA CYS A 135 8.37 -3.91 -7.24
C CYS A 135 8.87 -4.07 -5.79
N ILE A 136 8.79 -5.29 -5.23
CA ILE A 136 9.27 -5.55 -3.86
C ILE A 136 10.78 -5.36 -3.78
N ALA A 137 11.54 -5.86 -4.77
CA ALA A 137 12.99 -5.66 -4.85
C ALA A 137 13.36 -4.17 -4.98
N ALA A 138 12.59 -3.40 -5.77
CA ALA A 138 12.79 -1.96 -5.89
C ALA A 138 12.59 -1.25 -4.54
N TYR A 139 11.53 -1.58 -3.79
CA TYR A 139 11.31 -1.03 -2.45
C TYR A 139 12.40 -1.45 -1.45
N PHE A 140 12.92 -2.66 -1.55
CA PHE A 140 14.08 -3.08 -0.79
C PHE A 140 15.30 -2.17 -1.07
N CYS A 141 15.60 -1.91 -2.34
CA CYS A 141 16.69 -0.98 -2.72
C CYS A 141 16.41 0.46 -2.26
N ILE A 142 15.17 0.94 -2.36
CA ILE A 142 14.73 2.26 -1.87
C ILE A 142 14.98 2.38 -0.37
N SER A 143 14.62 1.37 0.42
CA SER A 143 14.81 1.39 1.87
C SER A 143 16.29 1.35 2.27
N LEU A 144 17.13 0.61 1.55
CA LEU A 144 18.58 0.62 1.74
C LEU A 144 19.20 1.98 1.40
N TYR A 145 18.78 2.59 0.28
CA TYR A 145 19.26 3.91 -0.10
C TYR A 145 18.88 4.98 0.93
N ALA A 146 17.69 4.87 1.53
CA ALA A 146 17.22 5.80 2.55
C ALA A 146 18.11 5.81 3.81
N ILE A 147 18.78 4.71 4.17
CA ILE A 147 19.67 4.64 5.34
C ILE A 147 20.80 5.67 5.25
N GLY A 148 21.35 5.88 4.05
CA GLY A 148 22.45 6.82 3.80
C GLY A 148 22.02 8.22 3.40
N MET A 149 20.73 8.56 3.53
CA MET A 149 20.23 9.85 3.07
C MET A 149 20.56 10.98 4.04
N VAL A 150 21.13 12.07 3.50
CA VAL A 150 21.51 13.27 4.26
C VAL A 150 21.05 14.55 3.56
N HIS A 151 20.89 14.53 2.23
CA HIS A 151 20.66 15.73 1.43
C HIS A 151 19.26 15.78 0.82
N GLN A 152 18.72 17.00 0.63
CA GLN A 152 17.40 17.25 0.05
C GLN A 152 17.23 16.61 -1.34
N TYR A 153 18.22 16.63 -2.23
CA TYR A 153 18.11 16.05 -3.57
C TYR A 153 17.94 14.52 -3.53
N GLN A 154 18.49 13.84 -2.53
CA GLN A 154 18.31 12.39 -2.32
C GLN A 154 16.86 12.07 -2.00
N PHE A 155 16.19 12.92 -1.21
CA PHE A 155 14.76 12.77 -0.91
C PHE A 155 13.90 12.89 -2.18
N TRP A 156 14.24 13.81 -3.10
CA TRP A 156 13.56 13.94 -4.39
C TRP A 156 13.73 12.70 -5.26
N ILE A 157 14.93 12.11 -5.29
CA ILE A 157 15.16 10.83 -6.00
C ILE A 157 14.31 9.73 -5.40
N LEU A 158 14.26 9.61 -4.06
CA LEU A 158 13.40 8.66 -3.36
C LEU A 158 11.93 8.86 -3.71
N ALA A 159 11.45 10.10 -3.69
CA ALA A 159 10.07 10.45 -4.01
C ALA A 159 9.66 9.96 -5.42
N VAL A 160 10.52 10.17 -6.42
CA VAL A 160 10.29 9.68 -7.79
C VAL A 160 10.30 8.14 -7.82
N CYS A 161 11.28 7.49 -7.19
CA CYS A 161 11.36 6.03 -7.16
C CYS A 161 10.14 5.41 -6.46
N VAL A 162 9.74 5.94 -5.31
CA VAL A 162 8.52 5.51 -4.59
C VAL A 162 7.30 5.70 -5.49
N GLY A 163 7.15 6.86 -6.15
CA GLY A 163 6.05 7.14 -7.07
C GLY A 163 5.93 6.11 -8.19
N ILE A 164 7.05 5.72 -8.80
CA ILE A 164 7.05 4.71 -9.88
C ILE A 164 6.46 3.37 -9.41
N PHE A 165 6.79 2.91 -8.21
CA PHE A 165 6.42 1.56 -7.77
C PHE A 165 5.18 1.51 -6.87
N GLN A 166 4.76 2.64 -6.26
CA GLN A 166 3.65 2.71 -5.30
C GLN A 166 2.32 2.22 -5.89
N GLY A 167 1.90 2.81 -7.01
CA GLY A 167 0.65 2.41 -7.66
C GLY A 167 0.72 1.01 -8.26
N ALA A 168 1.89 0.63 -8.77
CA ALA A 168 2.14 -0.68 -9.36
C ALA A 168 2.00 -1.80 -8.33
N ILE A 169 2.68 -1.72 -7.18
CA ILE A 169 2.68 -2.78 -6.18
C ILE A 169 1.29 -3.01 -5.58
N GLN A 170 0.53 -1.95 -5.34
CA GLN A 170 -0.83 -2.04 -4.80
C GLN A 170 -1.80 -2.67 -5.81
N SER A 171 -1.79 -2.21 -7.07
CA SER A 171 -2.68 -2.72 -8.11
C SER A 171 -2.36 -4.15 -8.53
N LEU A 172 -1.07 -4.49 -8.65
CA LEU A 172 -0.62 -5.84 -8.99
C LEU A 172 -0.93 -6.83 -7.87
N SER A 173 -0.77 -6.45 -6.60
CA SER A 173 -1.10 -7.29 -5.44
C SER A 173 -2.59 -7.65 -5.42
N ARG A 174 -3.45 -6.67 -5.62
CA ARG A 174 -4.90 -6.88 -5.67
C ARG A 174 -5.31 -7.74 -6.87
N SER A 175 -4.71 -7.49 -8.04
CA SER A 175 -4.96 -8.28 -9.25
C SER A 175 -4.46 -9.72 -9.13
N TYR A 176 -3.30 -9.94 -8.53
CA TYR A 176 -2.76 -11.28 -8.28
C TYR A 176 -3.63 -12.04 -7.28
N TYR A 177 -4.01 -11.40 -6.18
CA TYR A 177 -4.87 -11.98 -5.16
C TYR A 177 -6.21 -12.45 -5.73
N ALA A 178 -6.85 -11.62 -6.57
CA ALA A 178 -8.09 -11.95 -7.26
C ALA A 178 -8.01 -13.23 -8.12
N LYS A 179 -6.82 -13.59 -8.61
CA LYS A 179 -6.60 -14.78 -9.45
C LYS A 179 -6.42 -16.07 -8.65
N ILE A 180 -6.01 -15.97 -7.38
CA ILE A 180 -5.70 -17.14 -6.55
C ILE A 180 -6.80 -17.49 -5.56
N ILE A 181 -7.80 -16.62 -5.38
CA ILE A 181 -8.94 -16.84 -4.47
C ILE A 181 -10.14 -17.45 -5.20
N PRO A 182 -11.04 -18.16 -4.49
CA PRO A 182 -12.29 -18.67 -5.04
C PRO A 182 -13.23 -17.53 -5.46
N PRO A 183 -13.73 -17.48 -6.71
CA PRO A 183 -14.58 -16.39 -7.20
C PRO A 183 -15.90 -16.24 -6.43
N ASN A 184 -16.50 -17.35 -6.00
CA ASN A 184 -17.77 -17.40 -5.30
C ASN A 184 -17.74 -16.83 -3.87
N ARG A 185 -16.54 -16.67 -3.29
CA ARG A 185 -16.33 -16.13 -1.94
C ARG A 185 -15.38 -14.93 -1.92
N SER A 186 -15.19 -14.28 -3.06
CA SER A 186 -14.24 -13.18 -3.24
C SER A 186 -14.42 -12.06 -2.21
N GLY A 187 -15.65 -11.70 -1.83
CA GLY A 187 -15.92 -10.66 -0.84
C GLY A 187 -15.30 -10.96 0.55
N GLU A 188 -15.38 -12.22 1.01
CA GLU A 188 -14.84 -12.63 2.30
C GLU A 188 -13.31 -12.62 2.28
N TYR A 189 -12.70 -13.10 1.18
CA TYR A 189 -11.25 -13.11 1.00
C TYR A 189 -10.69 -11.69 0.84
N PHE A 190 -11.36 -10.80 0.10
CA PHE A 190 -10.94 -9.39 0.01
C PHE A 190 -11.12 -8.66 1.34
N GLY A 191 -12.12 -9.01 2.15
CA GLY A 191 -12.23 -8.52 3.52
C GLY A 191 -10.99 -8.85 4.36
N LEU A 192 -10.48 -10.08 4.25
CA LEU A 192 -9.25 -10.49 4.94
C LEU A 192 -8.00 -9.78 4.37
N TYR A 193 -7.93 -9.61 3.05
CA TYR A 193 -6.88 -8.84 2.40
C TYR A 193 -6.83 -7.39 2.92
N ASP A 194 -7.98 -6.73 3.04
CA ASP A 194 -8.07 -5.36 3.53
C ASP A 194 -7.72 -5.25 5.03
N ILE A 195 -8.08 -6.26 5.84
CA ILE A 195 -7.66 -6.35 7.25
C ILE A 195 -6.14 -6.48 7.35
N CYS A 196 -5.53 -7.37 6.56
CA CYS A 196 -4.08 -7.50 6.51
C CYS A 196 -3.39 -6.20 6.06
N GLY A 197 -3.89 -5.54 5.01
CA GLY A 197 -3.33 -4.29 4.51
C GLY A 197 -3.42 -3.14 5.50
N LYS A 198 -4.58 -2.96 6.15
CA LYS A 198 -4.77 -1.89 7.16
C LYS A 198 -4.06 -2.18 8.47
N GLY A 199 -4.00 -3.44 8.89
CA GLY A 199 -3.27 -3.86 10.09
C GLY A 199 -1.75 -3.76 9.93
N ALA A 200 -1.28 -3.90 8.69
CA ALA A 200 0.13 -3.85 8.37
C ALA A 200 0.75 -2.49 8.71
N SER A 201 0.17 -1.36 8.29
CA SER A 201 0.75 -0.01 8.48
C SER A 201 1.06 0.35 9.95
N PHE A 202 0.44 -0.33 10.90
CA PHE A 202 0.71 -0.14 12.31
C PHE A 202 2.04 -0.75 12.76
N LEU A 203 2.37 -1.96 12.29
CA LEU A 203 3.60 -2.64 12.73
C LEU A 203 4.86 -1.97 12.21
N GLY A 204 4.90 -1.57 10.95
CA GLY A 204 6.05 -0.90 10.37
C GLY A 204 6.36 0.42 11.05
N THR A 205 5.35 1.27 11.26
CA THR A 205 5.52 2.54 11.97
C THR A 205 5.97 2.34 13.42
N MET A 206 5.42 1.32 14.11
CA MET A 206 5.83 0.97 15.46
C MET A 206 7.30 0.49 15.50
N LEU A 207 7.71 -0.37 14.58
CA LEU A 207 9.08 -0.88 14.50
C LEU A 207 10.08 0.24 14.18
N VAL A 208 9.78 1.11 13.20
CA VAL A 208 10.61 2.27 12.88
C VAL A 208 10.77 3.18 14.10
N SER A 209 9.66 3.49 14.78
CA SER A 209 9.68 4.35 15.97
C SER A 209 10.48 3.72 17.10
N LEU A 210 10.28 2.43 17.39
CA LEU A 210 10.98 1.71 18.44
C LEU A 210 12.49 1.69 18.20
N VAL A 211 12.92 1.30 16.98
CA VAL A 211 14.34 1.25 16.64
C VAL A 211 14.98 2.64 16.64
N SER A 212 14.26 3.65 16.13
CA SER A 212 14.72 5.05 16.18
C SER A 212 14.92 5.55 17.62
N GLN A 213 14.01 5.21 18.54
CA GLN A 213 14.13 5.57 19.95
C GLN A 213 15.30 4.84 20.65
N LEU A 214 15.47 3.54 20.40
CA LEU A 214 16.52 2.73 21.01
C LEU A 214 17.92 3.10 20.51
N THR A 215 18.05 3.45 19.24
CA THR A 215 19.34 3.76 18.60
C THR A 215 19.67 5.25 18.57
N GLY A 216 18.68 6.12 18.79
CA GLY A 216 18.82 7.56 18.61
C GLY A 216 18.98 7.99 17.15
N GLN A 217 18.81 7.07 16.19
CA GLN A 217 19.01 7.31 14.75
C GLN A 217 17.81 6.88 13.93
N ILE A 218 17.11 7.84 13.33
CA ILE A 218 15.94 7.56 12.50
C ILE A 218 16.29 6.77 11.24
N ASN A 219 17.50 6.93 10.71
CA ASN A 219 18.00 6.20 9.55
C ASN A 219 18.01 4.68 9.77
N LEU A 220 18.42 4.25 10.97
CA LEU A 220 18.37 2.83 11.34
C LEU A 220 16.95 2.32 11.51
N GLY A 221 16.03 3.17 12.02
CA GLY A 221 14.62 2.86 12.06
C GLY A 221 14.06 2.57 10.66
N ILE A 222 14.33 3.44 9.69
CA ILE A 222 13.93 3.22 8.30
C ILE A 222 14.61 1.97 7.72
N GLY A 223 15.86 1.69 8.11
CA GLY A 223 16.60 0.49 7.69
C GLY A 223 15.89 -0.83 8.03
N VAL A 224 15.09 -0.88 9.11
CA VAL A 224 14.31 -2.08 9.48
C VAL A 224 13.31 -2.47 8.39
N LEU A 225 12.80 -1.50 7.61
CA LEU A 225 11.88 -1.78 6.52
C LEU A 225 12.52 -2.65 5.43
N SER A 226 13.85 -2.57 5.25
CA SER A 226 14.55 -3.45 4.31
C SER A 226 14.42 -4.92 4.70
N ILE A 227 14.41 -5.24 5.98
CA ILE A 227 14.20 -6.60 6.48
C ILE A 227 12.77 -7.06 6.15
N MET A 228 11.77 -6.18 6.29
CA MET A 228 10.38 -6.48 5.98
C MET A 228 10.18 -6.71 4.47
N PHE A 229 10.81 -5.89 3.62
CA PHE A 229 10.77 -6.11 2.17
C PHE A 229 11.49 -7.40 1.76
N LEU A 230 12.62 -7.72 2.38
CA LEU A 230 13.31 -8.98 2.13
C LEU A 230 12.46 -10.19 2.55
N ALA A 231 11.86 -10.14 3.73
CA ALA A 231 10.94 -11.19 4.19
C ALA A 231 9.73 -11.34 3.23
N GLY A 232 9.10 -10.22 2.85
CA GLY A 232 8.02 -10.19 1.88
C GLY A 232 8.43 -10.76 0.52
N PHE A 233 9.62 -10.44 0.03
CA PHE A 233 10.17 -10.98 -1.21
C PHE A 233 10.35 -12.50 -1.15
N LEU A 234 10.97 -13.01 -0.10
CA LEU A 234 11.24 -14.45 0.07
C LEU A 234 9.92 -15.25 0.23
N LEU A 235 8.98 -14.73 1.01
CA LEU A 235 7.67 -15.34 1.18
C LEU A 235 6.88 -15.36 -0.13
N PHE A 236 6.91 -14.27 -0.88
CA PHE A 236 6.21 -14.20 -2.17
C PHE A 236 6.87 -15.09 -3.22
N TRP A 237 8.18 -15.14 -3.26
CA TRP A 237 8.91 -16.07 -4.13
C TRP A 237 8.57 -17.55 -3.81
N LYS A 238 8.42 -17.87 -2.52
CA LYS A 238 7.95 -19.20 -2.09
C LYS A 238 6.51 -19.46 -2.53
N THR A 239 5.63 -18.44 -2.47
CA THR A 239 4.24 -18.53 -2.94
C THR A 239 4.16 -18.95 -4.40
N GLU A 240 5.04 -18.43 -5.25
CA GLU A 240 5.09 -18.78 -6.68
C GLU A 240 5.56 -20.22 -6.94
N LYS A 241 6.29 -20.83 -6.03
CA LYS A 241 6.73 -22.23 -6.13
C LYS A 241 5.67 -23.22 -5.63
N ILE A 242 4.62 -22.74 -4.97
CA ILE A 242 3.50 -23.57 -4.51
C ILE A 242 2.53 -23.74 -5.68
N SER A 243 2.39 -24.95 -6.16
CA SER A 243 1.44 -25.32 -7.24
C SER A 243 0.01 -25.27 -6.77
#